data_759309ec8c0972a91c15db41e9513c35
#
_entry.id   759309ec8c0972a91c15db41e9513c35
#
_cell.length_a   1.000
_cell.length_b   1.000
_cell.length_c   1.000
_cell.angle_alpha   90.00
_cell.angle_beta   90.00
_cell.angle_gamma   90.00
#
_symmetry.space_group_name_H-M   'P 1'
#
loop_
_entity.id
_entity.type
_entity.pdbx_description
1 polymer ?
#
loop_
_entity_poly.entity_id
_entity_poly.type
_entity_poly.pdbx_seq_one_letter_code
_entity_poly.pdbx_strand_id
1 'polypeptide(L)'
;MKKKNIAISFLLLLVAAGIWYYVSLPAFNIHSSGVWYFVLVLVLAVGLVLAGKKGLRYGAIDLKEMKESKGFKWCVRLFILLLVIYLAGTILSSPIVNAKKYQQLLKVEEGEFTKDIEELSFDQIPLLDKESAQLLGDRKMGSMSDMVSQFEVDDIYSQINYKDRPVRVSPLKYANLIKWFTNRKDGLPAYIRIDMASQTTEMVKLEQGMKYSTSEHFGRNIYRHLRFAHPTYIYGDLSFEIDDNGVPYWVAPVKKYNIGLFGGETVGHVVLCNAITGEMQDYRIDEVPEWIDRAYSADLLVQLYDYYGTLKHGYFNSVLSQKDCLKTTNGYNYLAIDDDVWVYTGVTSVNSDQSNVGFVLMNQRTMETKYYPVAGAIEDSEMASAEGQVQNLKYRATFPLLLNISGEPTYFMALKDDAGLVKKYAMVNVQKYQVVAIGDTVSVCEESYNNLLLTNGIKEKEEVKMDTGTIEGKITKIAQGVIDGDSHYYIMLEGSDEIFDVSVVDFIEIIKYNVGDDVKLEYAKGDKANTVLSLK
;
A
#
# COMPACT_ATOMS: atom_id res chain seq x y z
N MET A 1 -49.89 -16.56 32.87
CA MET A 1 -49.13 -17.12 31.74
C MET A 1 -48.68 -16.09 30.72
N LYS A 2 -49.51 -15.18 30.16
CA LYS A 2 -49.14 -14.26 29.07
C LYS A 2 -48.02 -13.25 29.42
N LYS A 3 -47.94 -12.69 30.66
CA LYS A 3 -46.88 -11.74 31.05
C LYS A 3 -45.49 -12.43 31.19
N LYS A 4 -45.49 -13.70 31.67
CA LYS A 4 -44.26 -14.51 31.84
C LYS A 4 -43.61 -14.83 30.48
N ASN A 5 -44.40 -15.18 29.46
CA ASN A 5 -43.89 -15.48 28.12
C ASN A 5 -43.28 -14.24 27.41
N ILE A 6 -43.83 -13.04 27.63
CA ILE A 6 -43.28 -11.80 27.10
C ILE A 6 -41.96 -11.46 27.77
N ALA A 7 -41.86 -11.59 29.08
CA ALA A 7 -40.63 -11.39 29.81
C ALA A 7 -39.52 -12.34 29.33
N ILE A 8 -39.86 -13.62 29.07
CA ILE A 8 -38.92 -14.59 28.49
C ILE A 8 -38.50 -14.19 27.08
N SER A 9 -39.44 -13.75 26.23
CA SER A 9 -39.12 -13.30 24.87
C SER A 9 -38.19 -12.08 24.88
N PHE A 10 -38.42 -11.12 25.79
CA PHE A 10 -37.52 -9.98 25.95
C PHE A 10 -36.15 -10.39 26.48
N LEU A 11 -36.08 -11.33 27.42
CA LEU A 11 -34.81 -11.85 27.92
C LEU A 11 -34.02 -12.53 26.78
N LEU A 12 -34.69 -13.37 25.99
CA LEU A 12 -34.07 -14.02 24.83
C LEU A 12 -33.59 -12.99 23.79
N LEU A 13 -34.37 -11.95 23.55
CA LEU A 13 -33.96 -10.85 22.64
C LEU A 13 -32.74 -10.11 23.17
N LEU A 14 -32.67 -9.82 24.47
CA LEU A 14 -31.51 -9.19 25.10
C LEU A 14 -30.25 -10.06 24.98
N VAL A 15 -30.39 -11.37 25.22
CA VAL A 15 -29.28 -12.31 25.04
C VAL A 15 -28.84 -12.36 23.58
N ALA A 16 -29.78 -12.46 22.65
CA ALA A 16 -29.47 -12.44 21.21
C ALA A 16 -28.81 -11.15 20.76
N ALA A 17 -29.28 -9.97 21.24
CA ALA A 17 -28.68 -8.68 20.98
C ALA A 17 -27.27 -8.57 21.58
N GLY A 18 -27.06 -9.11 22.78
CA GLY A 18 -25.74 -9.18 23.41
C GLY A 18 -24.76 -10.05 22.63
N ILE A 19 -25.18 -11.22 22.17
CA ILE A 19 -24.37 -12.09 21.31
C ILE A 19 -24.07 -11.39 19.98
N TRP A 20 -25.08 -10.77 19.37
CA TRP A 20 -24.88 -10.04 18.12
C TRP A 20 -23.91 -8.86 18.30
N TYR A 21 -24.06 -8.06 19.36
CA TYR A 21 -23.10 -7.00 19.70
C TYR A 21 -21.68 -7.55 19.88
N TYR A 22 -21.54 -8.67 20.60
CA TYR A 22 -20.24 -9.32 20.84
C TYR A 22 -19.56 -9.81 19.56
N VAL A 23 -20.32 -10.19 18.53
CA VAL A 23 -19.81 -10.69 17.26
C VAL A 23 -19.56 -9.53 16.28
N SER A 24 -20.51 -8.59 16.14
CA SER A 24 -20.47 -7.53 15.12
C SER A 24 -19.72 -6.27 15.57
N LEU A 25 -19.53 -6.08 16.87
CA LEU A 25 -18.76 -4.99 17.49
C LEU A 25 -19.08 -3.58 16.96
N PRO A 26 -20.35 -3.16 16.79
CA PRO A 26 -20.67 -1.83 16.31
C PRO A 26 -20.17 -0.77 17.31
N ALA A 27 -19.62 0.33 16.79
CA ALA A 27 -19.27 1.47 17.64
C ALA A 27 -20.54 2.21 18.09
N PHE A 28 -20.67 2.48 19.39
CA PHE A 28 -21.76 3.30 19.92
C PHE A 28 -21.54 4.79 19.60
N ASN A 29 -21.59 5.11 18.33
CA ASN A 29 -21.34 6.46 17.82
C ASN A 29 -22.34 6.75 16.69
N ILE A 30 -22.93 7.95 16.71
CA ILE A 30 -23.92 8.35 15.70
C ILE A 30 -23.36 8.42 14.26
N HIS A 31 -22.05 8.58 14.14
CA HIS A 31 -21.35 8.57 12.85
C HIS A 31 -21.08 7.15 12.31
N SER A 32 -21.31 6.11 13.13
CA SER A 32 -21.13 4.72 12.71
C SER A 32 -22.38 4.18 12.03
N SER A 33 -22.30 3.84 10.74
CA SER A 33 -23.40 3.15 10.03
C SER A 33 -23.78 1.82 10.71
N GLY A 34 -22.81 1.15 11.33
CA GLY A 34 -23.03 -0.09 12.07
C GLY A 34 -23.99 0.03 13.25
N VAL A 35 -23.93 1.13 14.02
CA VAL A 35 -24.88 1.34 15.14
C VAL A 35 -26.30 1.63 14.64
N TRP A 36 -26.44 2.38 13.52
CA TRP A 36 -27.75 2.61 12.93
C TRP A 36 -28.40 1.32 12.48
N TYR A 37 -27.64 0.45 11.79
CA TYR A 37 -28.11 -0.87 11.41
C TYR A 37 -28.51 -1.72 12.63
N PHE A 38 -27.65 -1.76 13.65
CA PHE A 38 -27.91 -2.47 14.91
C PHE A 38 -29.19 -1.98 15.58
N VAL A 39 -29.38 -0.66 15.73
CA VAL A 39 -30.57 -0.07 16.36
C VAL A 39 -31.83 -0.30 15.52
N LEU A 40 -31.77 -0.13 14.20
CA LEU A 40 -32.92 -0.36 13.31
C LEU A 40 -33.43 -1.79 13.39
N VAL A 41 -32.53 -2.79 13.35
CA VAL A 41 -32.91 -4.20 13.47
C VAL A 41 -33.45 -4.50 14.87
N LEU A 42 -32.85 -3.94 15.91
CA LEU A 42 -33.30 -4.13 17.29
C LEU A 42 -34.73 -3.56 17.50
N VAL A 43 -35.03 -2.38 16.97
CA VAL A 43 -36.37 -1.75 17.01
C VAL A 43 -37.41 -2.63 16.33
N LEU A 44 -37.08 -3.21 15.18
CA LEU A 44 -37.99 -4.16 14.50
C LEU A 44 -38.20 -5.45 15.32
N ALA A 45 -37.11 -6.00 15.87
CA ALA A 45 -37.18 -7.20 16.70
C ALA A 45 -38.05 -7.00 17.96
N VAL A 46 -37.89 -5.84 18.63
CA VAL A 46 -38.77 -5.44 19.75
C VAL A 46 -40.21 -5.32 19.29
N GLY A 47 -40.45 -4.71 18.13
CA GLY A 47 -41.78 -4.59 17.53
C GLY A 47 -42.43 -5.98 17.32
N LEU A 48 -41.66 -6.94 16.79
CA LEU A 48 -42.13 -8.32 16.57
C LEU A 48 -42.49 -9.04 17.89
N VAL A 49 -41.66 -8.88 18.93
CA VAL A 49 -41.95 -9.42 20.27
C VAL A 49 -43.25 -8.83 20.84
N LEU A 50 -43.46 -7.51 20.66
CA LEU A 50 -44.70 -6.86 21.11
C LEU A 50 -45.92 -7.24 20.28
N ALA A 51 -45.73 -7.52 18.98
CA ALA A 51 -46.77 -8.00 18.10
C ALA A 51 -47.17 -9.47 18.37
N GLY A 52 -46.22 -10.33 18.66
CA GLY A 52 -46.42 -11.75 18.96
C GLY A 52 -47.38 -12.02 20.13
N LYS A 53 -47.61 -10.98 20.98
CA LYS A 53 -48.62 -11.02 22.03
C LYS A 53 -50.05 -11.21 21.50
N LYS A 54 -50.34 -10.71 20.30
CA LYS A 54 -51.68 -10.79 19.67
C LYS A 54 -51.72 -11.76 18.49
N GLY A 55 -50.64 -11.91 17.74
CA GLY A 55 -50.56 -12.66 16.48
C GLY A 55 -50.22 -14.14 16.61
N LEU A 56 -49.76 -14.63 17.78
CA LEU A 56 -49.51 -16.05 18.05
C LEU A 56 -50.73 -16.68 18.70
N ARG A 57 -51.73 -17.01 17.91
CA ARG A 57 -52.85 -17.88 18.30
C ARG A 57 -52.72 -19.21 17.55
N TYR A 58 -52.64 -20.32 18.30
CA TYR A 58 -52.63 -21.70 17.76
C TYR A 58 -51.47 -22.02 16.79
N GLY A 59 -50.28 -21.40 16.96
CA GLY A 59 -49.10 -21.76 16.15
C GLY A 59 -49.05 -21.13 14.76
N ALA A 60 -50.05 -20.33 14.36
CA ALA A 60 -50.05 -19.56 13.11
C ALA A 60 -49.77 -18.06 13.37
N ILE A 61 -48.98 -17.43 12.50
CA ILE A 61 -48.71 -15.99 12.53
C ILE A 61 -49.86 -15.27 11.83
N ASP A 62 -50.75 -14.62 12.60
CA ASP A 62 -51.75 -13.74 12.03
C ASP A 62 -51.22 -12.32 11.84
N LEU A 63 -50.86 -12.02 10.60
CA LEU A 63 -50.31 -10.70 10.18
C LEU A 63 -51.29 -9.53 10.40
N LYS A 64 -52.61 -9.82 10.41
CA LYS A 64 -53.63 -8.81 10.61
C LYS A 64 -53.70 -8.35 12.07
N GLU A 65 -53.71 -9.33 13.00
CA GLU A 65 -53.64 -9.05 14.45
C GLU A 65 -52.30 -8.42 14.88
N MET A 66 -51.19 -8.77 14.21
CA MET A 66 -49.90 -8.11 14.43
C MET A 66 -49.94 -6.62 14.14
N LYS A 67 -50.50 -6.26 12.99
CA LYS A 67 -50.66 -4.86 12.57
C LYS A 67 -51.58 -4.05 13.51
N GLU A 68 -52.43 -4.66 14.29
CA GLU A 68 -53.30 -3.95 15.26
C GLU A 68 -52.61 -3.72 16.63
N SER A 69 -51.44 -4.31 16.86
CA SER A 69 -50.69 -4.05 18.10
C SER A 69 -50.18 -2.62 18.18
N LYS A 70 -50.60 -1.87 19.21
CA LYS A 70 -50.13 -0.49 19.45
C LYS A 70 -48.60 -0.42 19.56
N GLY A 71 -47.98 -1.38 20.28
CA GLY A 71 -46.53 -1.43 20.45
C GLY A 71 -45.80 -1.67 19.14
N PHE A 72 -46.33 -2.54 18.26
CA PHE A 72 -45.77 -2.77 16.94
C PHE A 72 -45.87 -1.48 16.08
N LYS A 73 -47.00 -0.82 16.05
CA LYS A 73 -47.18 0.46 15.32
C LYS A 73 -46.20 1.52 15.78
N TRP A 74 -45.90 1.61 17.08
CA TRP A 74 -44.93 2.53 17.61
C TRP A 74 -43.50 2.17 17.16
N CYS A 75 -43.11 0.89 17.21
CA CYS A 75 -41.80 0.44 16.72
C CYS A 75 -41.63 0.69 15.22
N VAL A 76 -42.68 0.46 14.41
CA VAL A 76 -42.63 0.75 12.96
C VAL A 76 -42.48 2.26 12.70
N ARG A 77 -43.20 3.11 13.44
CA ARG A 77 -43.04 4.57 13.32
C ARG A 77 -41.65 5.04 13.71
N LEU A 78 -41.11 4.49 14.80
CA LEU A 78 -39.74 4.79 15.24
C LEU A 78 -38.71 4.30 14.22
N PHE A 79 -38.88 3.10 13.67
CA PHE A 79 -38.02 2.57 12.61
C PHE A 79 -38.03 3.49 11.37
N ILE A 80 -39.23 3.90 10.90
CA ILE A 80 -39.33 4.81 9.76
C ILE A 80 -38.66 6.16 10.06
N LEU A 81 -38.87 6.72 11.24
CA LEU A 81 -38.22 7.95 11.67
C LEU A 81 -36.70 7.84 11.66
N LEU A 82 -36.16 6.79 12.28
CA LEU A 82 -34.72 6.56 12.32
C LEU A 82 -34.14 6.32 10.91
N LEU A 83 -34.85 5.56 10.07
CA LEU A 83 -34.47 5.34 8.68
C LEU A 83 -34.43 6.65 7.86
N VAL A 84 -35.43 7.51 8.04
CA VAL A 84 -35.48 8.84 7.38
C VAL A 84 -34.30 9.72 7.85
N ILE A 85 -34.01 9.71 9.16
CA ILE A 85 -32.85 10.47 9.69
C ILE A 85 -31.53 9.91 9.10
N TYR A 86 -31.39 8.59 9.04
CA TYR A 86 -30.21 7.94 8.45
C TYR A 86 -30.03 8.32 6.98
N LEU A 87 -31.09 8.18 6.16
CA LEU A 87 -31.06 8.53 4.73
C LEU A 87 -30.83 10.03 4.49
N ALA A 88 -31.52 10.88 5.24
CA ALA A 88 -31.31 12.33 5.17
C ALA A 88 -29.87 12.68 5.60
N GLY A 89 -29.36 12.07 6.68
CA GLY A 89 -28.00 12.24 7.14
C GLY A 89 -26.98 11.83 6.08
N THR A 90 -27.21 10.73 5.37
CA THR A 90 -26.33 10.27 4.28
C THR A 90 -26.31 11.27 3.11
N ILE A 91 -27.48 11.73 2.67
CA ILE A 91 -27.58 12.70 1.57
C ILE A 91 -26.94 14.04 1.96
N LEU A 92 -27.29 14.57 3.14
CA LEU A 92 -26.77 15.86 3.63
C LEU A 92 -25.26 15.82 3.94
N SER A 93 -24.69 14.64 4.16
CA SER A 93 -23.26 14.45 4.37
C SER A 93 -22.49 14.23 3.05
N SER A 94 -23.17 14.02 1.93
CA SER A 94 -22.54 13.62 0.67
C SER A 94 -21.77 14.75 -0.03
N PRO A 95 -20.83 14.40 -0.96
CA PRO A 95 -20.16 15.37 -1.82
C PRO A 95 -21.12 16.19 -2.70
N ILE A 96 -22.31 15.65 -3.02
CA ILE A 96 -23.35 16.37 -3.80
C ILE A 96 -23.70 17.71 -3.13
N VAL A 97 -23.86 17.68 -1.81
CA VAL A 97 -24.27 18.87 -1.02
C VAL A 97 -23.07 19.67 -0.52
N ASN A 98 -21.94 19.00 -0.26
CA ASN A 98 -20.80 19.59 0.45
C ASN A 98 -19.50 19.58 -0.38
N ALA A 99 -19.57 19.62 -1.71
CA ALA A 99 -18.40 19.49 -2.58
C ALA A 99 -17.20 20.34 -2.13
N LYS A 100 -17.43 21.63 -1.79
CA LYS A 100 -16.38 22.53 -1.31
C LYS A 100 -15.73 22.06 0.00
N LYS A 101 -16.52 21.51 0.95
CA LYS A 101 -15.97 21.02 2.21
C LYS A 101 -15.13 19.76 2.00
N TYR A 102 -15.54 18.88 1.09
CA TYR A 102 -14.77 17.69 0.71
C TYR A 102 -13.46 18.08 0.02
N GLN A 103 -13.51 19.02 -0.92
CA GLN A 103 -12.32 19.54 -1.60
C GLN A 103 -11.30 20.14 -0.63
N GLN A 104 -11.74 20.67 0.51
CA GLN A 104 -10.90 21.31 1.52
C GLN A 104 -10.44 20.37 2.65
N LEU A 105 -10.75 19.07 2.59
CA LEU A 105 -10.30 18.11 3.61
C LEU A 105 -8.78 17.86 3.55
N LEU A 106 -8.22 17.93 2.36
CA LEU A 106 -6.80 17.77 2.10
C LEU A 106 -6.18 19.10 1.68
N LYS A 107 -5.04 19.43 2.25
CA LYS A 107 -4.20 20.53 1.80
C LYS A 107 -3.10 19.95 0.90
N VAL A 108 -3.00 20.41 -0.32
CA VAL A 108 -1.99 19.97 -1.28
C VAL A 108 -1.05 21.12 -1.55
N GLU A 109 0.24 20.86 -1.44
CA GLU A 109 1.31 21.80 -1.77
C GLU A 109 1.97 21.36 -3.07
N GLU A 110 2.35 22.30 -3.91
CA GLU A 110 3.09 22.01 -5.13
C GLU A 110 4.58 22.02 -4.83
N GLY A 111 5.28 20.96 -5.22
CA GLY A 111 6.70 20.75 -5.02
C GLY A 111 7.49 20.73 -6.33
N GLU A 112 8.79 20.74 -6.21
CA GLU A 112 9.73 20.55 -7.33
C GLU A 112 10.43 19.20 -7.14
N PHE A 113 10.07 18.20 -7.98
CA PHE A 113 10.43 16.80 -7.78
C PHE A 113 11.93 16.58 -7.51
N THR A 114 12.79 17.13 -8.35
CA THR A 114 14.25 16.92 -8.26
C THR A 114 14.91 17.62 -7.07
N LYS A 115 14.22 18.57 -6.43
CA LYS A 115 14.71 19.24 -5.22
C LYS A 115 14.22 18.58 -3.94
N ASP A 116 12.98 18.12 -3.98
CA ASP A 116 12.31 17.57 -2.78
C ASP A 116 12.60 16.09 -2.60
N ILE A 117 12.85 15.36 -3.70
CA ILE A 117 13.12 13.92 -3.69
C ILE A 117 14.60 13.69 -3.99
N GLU A 118 15.33 13.33 -2.95
CA GLU A 118 16.75 12.98 -3.08
C GLU A 118 16.93 11.64 -3.81
N GLU A 119 18.09 11.43 -4.38
CA GLU A 119 18.49 10.11 -4.89
C GLU A 119 18.64 9.14 -3.73
N LEU A 120 17.83 8.09 -3.72
CA LEU A 120 17.91 7.05 -2.72
C LEU A 120 19.07 6.09 -2.99
N SER A 121 19.73 5.65 -1.93
CA SER A 121 20.70 4.55 -2.04
C SER A 121 19.96 3.23 -2.25
N PHE A 122 20.58 2.26 -2.91
CA PHE A 122 19.92 0.98 -3.26
C PHE A 122 19.42 0.18 -2.07
N ASP A 123 20.02 0.34 -0.91
CA ASP A 123 19.61 -0.29 0.33
C ASP A 123 18.36 0.35 0.97
N GLN A 124 17.89 1.46 0.40
CA GLN A 124 16.66 2.15 0.80
C GLN A 124 15.50 1.95 -0.20
N ILE A 125 15.76 1.34 -1.37
CA ILE A 125 14.72 1.11 -2.37
C ILE A 125 13.92 -0.15 -2.01
N PRO A 126 12.59 -0.04 -1.80
CA PRO A 126 11.75 -1.21 -1.52
C PRO A 126 11.51 -2.04 -2.79
N LEU A 127 12.24 -3.14 -2.92
CA LEU A 127 12.21 -4.04 -4.08
C LEU A 127 11.03 -5.03 -4.07
N LEU A 128 10.33 -5.17 -2.93
CA LEU A 128 9.31 -6.18 -2.72
C LEU A 128 7.91 -5.57 -2.62
N ASP A 129 7.01 -6.04 -3.45
CA ASP A 129 5.57 -5.83 -3.23
C ASP A 129 5.03 -6.75 -2.11
N LYS A 130 3.75 -6.55 -1.75
CA LYS A 130 3.10 -7.34 -0.70
C LYS A 130 3.08 -8.84 -1.01
N GLU A 131 2.79 -9.21 -2.25
CA GLU A 131 2.68 -10.61 -2.68
C GLU A 131 4.02 -11.33 -2.59
N SER A 132 5.11 -10.71 -3.07
CA SER A 132 6.45 -11.25 -2.96
C SER A 132 6.88 -11.40 -1.49
N ALA A 133 6.54 -10.44 -0.64
CA ALA A 133 6.80 -10.50 0.79
C ALA A 133 6.04 -11.66 1.46
N GLN A 134 4.78 -11.91 1.09
CA GLN A 134 4.02 -13.06 1.58
C GLN A 134 4.69 -14.38 1.21
N LEU A 135 5.12 -14.55 -0.04
CA LEU A 135 5.83 -15.76 -0.48
C LEU A 135 7.13 -15.99 0.30
N LEU A 136 7.89 -14.93 0.60
CA LEU A 136 9.11 -15.03 1.40
C LEU A 136 8.79 -15.38 2.86
N GLY A 137 7.77 -14.78 3.44
CA GLY A 137 7.28 -15.08 4.79
C GLY A 137 6.85 -16.53 4.94
N ASP A 138 6.06 -17.04 4.00
CA ASP A 138 5.58 -18.44 3.99
C ASP A 138 6.73 -19.43 3.84
N ARG A 139 7.71 -19.13 2.98
CA ARG A 139 8.93 -19.95 2.85
C ARG A 139 9.73 -19.97 4.14
N LYS A 140 9.89 -18.81 4.80
CA LYS A 140 10.57 -18.72 6.09
C LYS A 140 9.85 -19.55 7.14
N MET A 141 8.52 -19.44 7.23
CA MET A 141 7.70 -20.25 8.14
C MET A 141 7.85 -21.75 7.84
N GLY A 142 7.80 -22.14 6.57
CA GLY A 142 8.00 -23.53 6.16
C GLY A 142 9.35 -24.13 6.57
N SER A 143 10.39 -23.31 6.74
CA SER A 143 11.71 -23.74 7.22
C SER A 143 11.79 -23.90 8.75
N MET A 144 10.80 -23.44 9.51
CA MET A 144 10.78 -23.44 10.97
C MET A 144 10.05 -24.67 11.52
N SER A 145 10.75 -25.79 11.63
CA SER A 145 10.19 -27.09 12.02
C SER A 145 9.51 -27.10 13.40
N ASP A 146 9.94 -26.23 14.31
CA ASP A 146 9.39 -26.05 15.66
C ASP A 146 8.06 -25.29 15.69
N MET A 147 7.75 -24.48 14.65
CA MET A 147 6.59 -23.60 14.62
C MET A 147 5.59 -23.88 13.51
N VAL A 148 6.02 -24.38 12.35
CA VAL A 148 5.19 -24.56 11.15
C VAL A 148 3.93 -25.41 11.34
N SER A 149 3.95 -26.34 12.30
CA SER A 149 2.79 -27.19 12.63
C SER A 149 1.77 -26.51 13.53
N GLN A 150 2.09 -25.36 14.12
CA GLN A 150 1.29 -24.66 15.12
C GLN A 150 0.78 -23.31 14.62
N PHE A 151 1.60 -22.61 13.83
CA PHE A 151 1.37 -21.23 13.42
C PHE A 151 1.49 -21.08 11.91
N GLU A 152 0.88 -20.03 11.39
CA GLU A 152 0.98 -19.53 10.03
C GLU A 152 1.35 -18.04 10.08
N VAL A 153 1.86 -17.48 9.00
CA VAL A 153 2.01 -16.03 8.88
C VAL A 153 0.63 -15.40 8.64
N ASP A 154 0.33 -14.27 9.26
CA ASP A 154 -0.92 -13.54 9.03
C ASP A 154 -0.89 -12.85 7.65
N ASP A 155 -2.06 -12.55 7.08
CA ASP A 155 -2.22 -11.84 5.82
C ASP A 155 -1.98 -10.31 5.97
N ILE A 156 -1.79 -9.84 7.20
CA ILE A 156 -1.48 -8.44 7.53
C ILE A 156 0.03 -8.24 7.38
N TYR A 157 0.41 -7.60 6.29
CA TYR A 157 1.79 -7.18 6.01
C TYR A 157 1.81 -5.65 5.97
N SER A 158 2.36 -5.03 7.01
CA SER A 158 2.55 -3.58 7.05
C SER A 158 3.94 -3.23 6.52
N GLN A 159 4.00 -2.24 5.65
CA GLN A 159 5.27 -1.61 5.30
C GLN A 159 5.52 -0.48 6.28
N ILE A 160 6.71 -0.46 6.85
CA ILE A 160 7.17 0.53 7.83
C ILE A 160 8.58 0.98 7.48
N ASN A 161 8.98 2.12 8.00
CA ASN A 161 10.38 2.51 8.06
C ASN A 161 10.96 2.07 9.42
N TYR A 162 11.92 1.17 9.40
CA TYR A 162 12.55 0.67 10.61
C TYR A 162 14.04 0.94 10.55
N LYS A 163 14.49 1.92 11.34
CA LYS A 163 15.90 2.36 11.37
C LYS A 163 16.42 2.75 9.97
N ASP A 164 15.73 3.65 9.33
CA ASP A 164 16.02 4.18 8.00
C ASP A 164 16.02 3.13 6.86
N ARG A 165 15.30 2.01 7.07
CA ARG A 165 15.16 0.96 6.06
C ARG A 165 13.71 0.58 5.82
N PRO A 166 13.30 0.39 4.56
CA PRO A 166 11.96 -0.08 4.23
C PRO A 166 11.83 -1.56 4.63
N VAL A 167 10.95 -1.83 5.58
CA VAL A 167 10.73 -3.17 6.15
C VAL A 167 9.25 -3.53 6.06
N ARG A 168 8.94 -4.80 5.79
CA ARG A 168 7.60 -5.33 6.00
C ARG A 168 7.57 -6.22 7.23
N VAL A 169 6.54 -6.01 8.04
CA VAL A 169 6.30 -6.81 9.24
C VAL A 169 4.94 -7.49 9.18
N SER A 170 4.88 -8.72 9.68
CA SER A 170 3.64 -9.49 9.77
C SER A 170 3.65 -10.33 11.05
N PRO A 171 2.53 -10.35 11.83
CA PRO A 171 2.44 -11.23 12.98
C PRO A 171 2.23 -12.67 12.53
N LEU A 172 2.43 -13.61 13.43
CA LEU A 172 1.93 -14.97 13.27
C LEU A 172 0.44 -15.04 13.64
N LYS A 173 -0.23 -16.09 13.15
CA LYS A 173 -1.57 -16.49 13.56
C LYS A 173 -1.60 -17.97 13.91
N TYR A 174 -2.55 -18.39 14.74
CA TYR A 174 -2.72 -19.82 15.01
C TYR A 174 -3.30 -20.53 13.79
N ALA A 175 -2.71 -21.66 13.39
CA ALA A 175 -3.15 -22.40 12.21
C ALA A 175 -4.61 -22.87 12.29
N ASN A 176 -5.13 -23.15 13.50
CA ASN A 176 -6.55 -23.45 13.74
C ASN A 176 -6.92 -23.32 15.22
N LEU A 177 -8.20 -23.51 15.52
CA LEU A 177 -8.75 -23.43 16.88
C LEU A 177 -8.09 -24.37 17.90
N ILE A 178 -7.69 -25.57 17.49
CA ILE A 178 -7.02 -26.53 18.39
C ILE A 178 -5.63 -26.00 18.74
N LYS A 179 -4.91 -25.46 17.74
CA LYS A 179 -3.57 -24.87 17.95
C LYS A 179 -3.65 -23.62 18.83
N TRP A 180 -4.68 -22.79 18.66
CA TRP A 180 -4.93 -21.71 19.60
C TRP A 180 -5.14 -22.23 21.02
N PHE A 181 -6.00 -23.22 21.21
CA PHE A 181 -6.31 -23.75 22.55
C PHE A 181 -5.08 -24.28 23.27
N THR A 182 -4.18 -24.95 22.54
CA THR A 182 -2.94 -25.53 23.11
C THR A 182 -1.87 -24.48 23.40
N ASN A 183 -1.77 -23.42 22.58
CA ASN A 183 -0.70 -22.42 22.68
C ASN A 183 -1.14 -21.09 23.32
N ARG A 184 -2.43 -20.86 23.56
CA ARG A 184 -2.99 -19.57 24.05
C ARG A 184 -2.37 -19.06 25.35
N LYS A 185 -1.77 -19.93 26.16
CA LYS A 185 -1.15 -19.55 27.43
C LYS A 185 0.12 -18.76 27.20
N ASP A 186 0.91 -19.20 26.26
CA ASP A 186 2.20 -18.60 25.93
C ASP A 186 2.07 -17.49 24.89
N GLY A 187 1.04 -17.53 24.04
CA GLY A 187 0.75 -16.57 22.98
C GLY A 187 1.51 -16.89 21.67
N LEU A 188 1.51 -15.96 20.74
CA LEU A 188 2.23 -16.07 19.48
C LEU A 188 3.72 -15.75 19.69
N PRO A 189 4.64 -16.69 19.40
CA PRO A 189 6.03 -16.60 19.88
C PRO A 189 6.93 -15.69 19.06
N ALA A 190 6.47 -15.21 17.88
CA ALA A 190 7.30 -14.47 16.95
C ALA A 190 6.47 -13.65 15.96
N TYR A 191 7.15 -12.81 15.20
CA TYR A 191 6.63 -12.15 14.00
C TYR A 191 7.66 -12.25 12.86
N ILE A 192 7.21 -12.08 11.62
CA ILE A 192 8.07 -12.00 10.43
C ILE A 192 8.50 -10.55 10.24
N ARG A 193 9.78 -10.35 9.93
CA ARG A 193 10.36 -9.10 9.46
C ARG A 193 11.10 -9.34 8.16
N ILE A 194 10.80 -8.54 7.13
CA ILE A 194 11.39 -8.66 5.79
C ILE A 194 11.99 -7.31 5.44
N ASP A 195 13.31 -7.27 5.28
CA ASP A 195 14.00 -6.12 4.70
C ASP A 195 13.68 -6.09 3.21
N MET A 196 13.06 -4.99 2.76
CA MET A 196 12.52 -4.93 1.41
C MET A 196 13.59 -4.66 0.35
N ALA A 197 14.72 -4.08 0.73
CA ALA A 197 15.83 -3.84 -0.18
C ALA A 197 16.70 -5.10 -0.37
N SER A 198 17.15 -5.71 0.73
CA SER A 198 17.99 -6.91 0.68
C SER A 198 17.19 -8.22 0.49
N GLN A 199 15.85 -8.17 0.59
CA GLN A 199 14.93 -9.32 0.56
C GLN A 199 15.18 -10.34 1.68
N THR A 200 15.92 -9.94 2.71
CA THR A 200 16.24 -10.81 3.85
C THR A 200 15.03 -10.99 4.75
N THR A 201 14.65 -12.24 5.00
CA THR A 201 13.49 -12.58 5.83
C THR A 201 13.92 -13.19 7.15
N GLU A 202 13.49 -12.58 8.25
CA GLU A 202 13.77 -12.99 9.60
C GLU A 202 12.51 -13.42 10.34
N MET A 203 12.63 -14.44 11.20
CA MET A 203 11.66 -14.78 12.22
C MET A 203 12.17 -14.20 13.54
N VAL A 204 11.58 -13.08 13.95
CA VAL A 204 11.95 -12.40 15.20
C VAL A 204 11.22 -13.09 16.35
N LYS A 205 11.96 -13.86 17.15
CA LYS A 205 11.43 -14.55 18.34
C LYS A 205 11.29 -13.57 19.49
N LEU A 206 10.16 -13.62 20.19
CA LEU A 206 9.85 -12.78 21.34
C LEU A 206 10.16 -13.52 22.64
N GLU A 207 10.68 -12.80 23.64
CA GLU A 207 10.86 -13.37 24.99
C GLU A 207 9.51 -13.70 25.65
N GLN A 208 8.49 -12.90 25.38
CA GLN A 208 7.11 -13.11 25.78
C GLN A 208 6.23 -13.07 24.54
N GLY A 209 5.41 -14.11 24.33
CA GLY A 209 4.54 -14.21 23.16
C GLY A 209 3.44 -13.15 23.17
N MET A 210 3.02 -12.74 21.96
CA MET A 210 1.90 -11.82 21.75
C MET A 210 0.60 -12.50 22.18
N LYS A 211 -0.14 -11.85 23.06
CA LYS A 211 -1.42 -12.33 23.62
C LYS A 211 -2.63 -11.62 23.05
N TYR A 212 -2.42 -10.60 22.24
CA TYR A 212 -3.47 -9.82 21.58
C TYR A 212 -3.22 -9.84 20.07
N SER A 213 -4.11 -10.49 19.33
CA SER A 213 -4.00 -10.64 17.89
C SER A 213 -5.35 -10.83 17.22
N THR A 214 -5.35 -10.84 15.88
CA THR A 214 -6.52 -11.15 15.04
C THR A 214 -6.99 -12.59 15.23
N SER A 215 -6.08 -13.53 15.46
CA SER A 215 -6.35 -14.96 15.64
C SER A 215 -6.61 -15.40 17.07
N GLU A 216 -6.46 -14.48 18.04
CA GLU A 216 -6.89 -14.73 19.42
C GLU A 216 -8.41 -14.71 19.56
N HIS A 217 -8.90 -15.38 20.59
CA HIS A 217 -10.34 -15.47 20.87
C HIS A 217 -10.73 -14.71 22.13
N PHE A 218 -12.05 -14.54 22.30
CA PHE A 218 -12.66 -13.83 23.44
C PHE A 218 -12.06 -12.42 23.63
N GLY A 219 -11.74 -12.04 24.86
CA GLY A 219 -11.22 -10.70 25.20
C GLY A 219 -9.81 -10.41 24.69
N ARG A 220 -9.08 -11.41 24.20
CA ARG A 220 -7.74 -11.23 23.60
C ARG A 220 -7.77 -10.99 22.10
N ASN A 221 -8.91 -11.22 21.44
CA ASN A 221 -9.05 -10.80 20.04
C ASN A 221 -8.91 -9.28 19.97
N ILE A 222 -7.99 -8.78 19.14
CA ILE A 222 -7.63 -7.36 19.13
C ILE A 222 -8.84 -6.46 18.85
N TYR A 223 -9.73 -6.82 17.93
CA TYR A 223 -10.92 -6.03 17.63
C TYR A 223 -11.88 -5.91 18.83
N ARG A 224 -12.04 -7.00 19.62
CA ARG A 224 -12.86 -6.97 20.83
C ARG A 224 -12.16 -6.19 21.93
N HIS A 225 -10.86 -6.37 22.08
CA HIS A 225 -10.07 -5.67 23.08
C HIS A 225 -10.19 -4.16 22.90
N LEU A 226 -9.95 -3.67 21.67
CA LEU A 226 -10.14 -2.26 21.29
C LEU A 226 -11.58 -1.79 21.49
N ARG A 227 -12.59 -2.57 21.05
CA ARG A 227 -13.99 -2.19 21.13
C ARG A 227 -14.49 -2.07 22.58
N PHE A 228 -14.07 -2.97 23.45
CA PHE A 228 -14.50 -2.93 24.85
C PHE A 228 -13.77 -1.86 25.67
N ALA A 229 -12.54 -1.50 25.30
CA ALA A 229 -11.85 -0.37 25.89
C ALA A 229 -12.44 0.97 25.43
N HIS A 230 -12.73 1.11 24.15
CA HIS A 230 -13.25 2.34 23.55
C HIS A 230 -14.56 2.09 22.76
N PRO A 231 -15.71 1.95 23.45
CA PRO A 231 -16.97 1.53 22.80
C PRO A 231 -17.50 2.51 21.75
N THR A 232 -17.08 3.76 21.80
CA THR A 232 -17.55 4.83 20.90
C THR A 232 -16.61 5.11 19.73
N TYR A 233 -15.40 4.54 19.71
CA TYR A 233 -14.42 4.80 18.65
C TYR A 233 -14.78 4.02 17.37
N ILE A 234 -14.73 4.67 16.24
CA ILE A 234 -14.88 4.05 14.93
C ILE A 234 -13.48 3.81 14.39
N TYR A 235 -13.02 2.57 14.45
CA TYR A 235 -11.69 2.22 13.98
C TYR A 235 -11.65 2.10 12.46
N GLY A 236 -10.53 2.51 11.87
CA GLY A 236 -10.11 2.16 10.51
C GLY A 236 -9.46 0.77 10.46
N ASP A 237 -8.79 0.48 9.37
CA ASP A 237 -8.02 -0.75 9.23
C ASP A 237 -6.82 -0.74 10.17
N LEU A 238 -6.64 -1.83 10.89
CA LEU A 238 -5.52 -1.99 11.80
C LEU A 238 -4.26 -2.34 11.01
N SER A 239 -3.12 -1.77 11.40
CA SER A 239 -1.79 -2.21 11.01
C SER A 239 -1.06 -2.88 12.16
N PHE A 240 -0.12 -3.75 11.80
CA PHE A 240 0.81 -4.36 12.73
C PHE A 240 2.17 -3.70 12.51
N GLU A 241 2.72 -3.06 13.53
CA GLU A 241 3.97 -2.31 13.45
C GLU A 241 4.88 -2.66 14.63
N ILE A 242 6.14 -2.27 14.58
CA ILE A 242 7.10 -2.46 15.64
C ILE A 242 7.76 -1.13 15.99
N ASP A 243 8.02 -0.88 17.26
CA ASP A 243 8.80 0.27 17.69
C ASP A 243 10.31 0.09 17.40
N ASP A 244 11.13 1.09 17.66
CA ASP A 244 12.59 1.06 17.45
C ASP A 244 13.32 -0.05 18.22
N ASN A 245 12.69 -0.59 19.26
CA ASN A 245 13.20 -1.72 20.03
C ASN A 245 12.71 -3.08 19.51
N GLY A 246 11.88 -3.08 18.47
CA GLY A 246 11.27 -4.28 17.90
C GLY A 246 10.08 -4.83 18.70
N VAL A 247 9.49 -4.02 19.61
CA VAL A 247 8.29 -4.40 20.34
C VAL A 247 7.07 -4.29 19.43
N PRO A 248 6.24 -5.35 19.32
CA PRO A 248 5.10 -5.35 18.41
C PRO A 248 3.88 -4.61 18.96
N TYR A 249 3.24 -3.83 18.10
CA TYR A 249 2.02 -3.07 18.37
C TYR A 249 0.96 -3.27 17.29
N TRP A 250 -0.29 -3.16 17.69
CA TRP A 250 -1.41 -2.91 16.81
C TRP A 250 -1.69 -1.42 16.77
N VAL A 251 -1.62 -0.84 15.60
CA VAL A 251 -1.94 0.56 15.34
C VAL A 251 -3.38 0.63 14.84
N ALA A 252 -4.24 1.30 15.57
CA ALA A 252 -5.67 1.40 15.32
C ALA A 252 -6.10 2.85 15.08
N PRO A 253 -6.14 3.33 13.83
CA PRO A 253 -6.62 4.66 13.52
C PRO A 253 -8.09 4.83 13.89
N VAL A 254 -8.46 5.96 14.50
CA VAL A 254 -9.82 6.31 14.89
C VAL A 254 -10.35 7.34 13.90
N LYS A 255 -11.39 6.95 13.16
CA LYS A 255 -12.05 7.78 12.14
C LYS A 255 -12.72 9.00 12.76
N LYS A 256 -12.53 10.13 12.13
CA LYS A 256 -13.21 11.41 12.40
C LYS A 256 -14.05 11.80 11.19
N TYR A 257 -15.30 12.15 11.45
CA TYR A 257 -16.21 12.62 10.41
C TYR A 257 -16.37 14.15 10.53
N ASN A 258 -16.02 14.86 9.46
CA ASN A 258 -15.95 16.32 9.45
C ASN A 258 -17.18 16.97 8.78
N ILE A 259 -18.02 16.18 8.09
CA ILE A 259 -19.13 16.68 7.29
C ILE A 259 -20.40 15.90 7.60
N GLY A 260 -21.32 16.52 8.33
CA GLY A 260 -22.61 15.91 8.71
C GLY A 260 -22.46 14.62 9.52
N LEU A 261 -23.35 13.64 9.31
CA LEU A 261 -23.33 12.40 10.07
C LEU A 261 -22.30 11.37 9.56
N PHE A 262 -22.07 11.30 8.24
CA PHE A 262 -21.33 10.19 7.64
C PHE A 262 -20.28 10.64 6.61
N GLY A 263 -19.98 11.91 6.51
CA GLY A 263 -19.13 12.46 5.45
C GLY A 263 -17.82 13.07 5.96
N GLY A 264 -16.88 13.26 5.03
CA GLY A 264 -15.60 13.90 5.31
C GLY A 264 -14.74 13.12 6.28
N GLU A 265 -14.56 11.82 6.01
CA GLU A 265 -13.74 10.92 6.82
C GLU A 265 -12.27 11.37 6.81
N THR A 266 -11.67 11.46 7.98
CA THR A 266 -10.25 11.64 8.27
C THR A 266 -9.90 10.83 9.52
N VAL A 267 -8.67 10.95 10.03
CA VAL A 267 -8.26 10.36 11.30
C VAL A 267 -8.18 11.45 12.36
N GLY A 268 -8.67 11.17 13.57
CA GLY A 268 -8.62 12.10 14.68
C GLY A 268 -7.68 11.66 15.79
N HIS A 269 -7.56 10.36 15.99
CA HIS A 269 -6.76 9.71 17.01
C HIS A 269 -6.14 8.43 16.46
N VAL A 270 -5.08 7.95 17.11
CA VAL A 270 -4.51 6.63 16.90
C VAL A 270 -4.40 5.94 18.26
N VAL A 271 -5.02 4.76 18.38
CA VAL A 271 -4.87 3.91 19.56
C VAL A 271 -3.80 2.87 19.26
N LEU A 272 -2.74 2.88 20.07
CA LEU A 272 -1.72 1.84 20.07
C LEU A 272 -2.07 0.77 21.08
N CYS A 273 -1.99 -0.49 20.68
CA CYS A 273 -2.14 -1.62 21.58
C CYS A 273 -0.89 -2.49 21.52
N ASN A 274 -0.16 -2.57 22.62
CA ASN A 274 0.97 -3.49 22.74
C ASN A 274 0.47 -4.94 22.54
N ALA A 275 0.97 -5.63 21.53
CA ALA A 275 0.50 -6.96 21.15
C ALA A 275 0.83 -8.04 22.21
N ILE A 276 1.83 -7.79 23.08
CA ILE A 276 2.24 -8.70 24.15
C ILE A 276 1.37 -8.50 25.39
N THR A 277 1.27 -7.26 25.89
CA THR A 277 0.65 -6.94 27.18
C THR A 277 -0.83 -6.58 27.06
N GLY A 278 -1.26 -6.05 25.92
CA GLY A 278 -2.59 -5.49 25.71
C GLY A 278 -2.77 -4.08 26.26
N GLU A 279 -1.70 -3.45 26.75
CA GLU A 279 -1.74 -2.06 27.17
C GLU A 279 -2.05 -1.15 26.00
N MET A 280 -2.93 -0.16 26.22
CA MET A 280 -3.36 0.77 25.19
C MET A 280 -2.91 2.18 25.53
N GLN A 281 -2.53 2.90 24.48
CA GLN A 281 -2.21 4.33 24.53
C GLN A 281 -3.00 5.03 23.43
N ASP A 282 -3.65 6.14 23.76
CA ASP A 282 -4.49 6.91 22.83
C ASP A 282 -3.82 8.24 22.55
N TYR A 283 -3.42 8.44 21.31
CA TYR A 283 -2.75 9.65 20.84
C TYR A 283 -3.67 10.45 19.93
N ARG A 284 -3.67 11.76 20.10
CA ARG A 284 -4.20 12.64 19.06
C ARG A 284 -3.33 12.51 17.82
N ILE A 285 -3.93 12.74 16.66
CA ILE A 285 -3.22 12.56 15.37
C ILE A 285 -1.97 13.44 15.25
N ASP A 286 -1.96 14.61 15.89
CA ASP A 286 -0.84 15.55 15.93
C ASP A 286 0.23 15.22 16.99
N GLU A 287 0.02 14.17 17.80
CA GLU A 287 0.90 13.72 18.88
C GLU A 287 1.38 12.26 18.67
N VAL A 288 1.10 11.69 17.51
CA VAL A 288 1.48 10.30 17.18
C VAL A 288 3.01 10.18 17.13
N PRO A 289 3.61 9.19 17.82
CA PRO A 289 5.05 8.94 17.80
C PRO A 289 5.60 8.76 16.37
N GLU A 290 6.83 9.20 16.13
CA GLU A 290 7.47 9.20 14.82
C GLU A 290 7.63 7.79 14.21
N TRP A 291 7.89 6.77 15.03
CA TRP A 291 8.03 5.38 14.56
C TRP A 291 6.73 4.74 14.02
N ILE A 292 5.59 5.45 14.12
CA ILE A 292 4.32 4.98 13.55
C ILE A 292 4.17 5.49 12.14
N ASP A 293 4.12 4.56 11.22
CA ASP A 293 4.04 4.87 9.78
C ASP A 293 2.60 4.97 9.26
N ARG A 294 1.65 4.20 9.82
CA ARG A 294 0.30 4.06 9.24
C ARG A 294 -0.82 4.61 10.13
N ALA A 295 -0.84 5.92 10.32
CA ALA A 295 -2.00 6.61 10.91
C ALA A 295 -3.13 6.79 9.87
N TYR A 296 -2.79 7.06 8.62
CA TYR A 296 -3.74 7.16 7.49
C TYR A 296 -3.53 5.99 6.52
N SER A 297 -4.61 5.33 6.10
CA SER A 297 -4.51 4.33 5.04
C SER A 297 -4.28 4.99 3.68
N ALA A 298 -3.58 4.28 2.77
CA ALA A 298 -3.37 4.75 1.41
C ALA A 298 -4.69 5.04 0.69
N ASP A 299 -5.68 4.16 0.82
CA ASP A 299 -6.99 4.33 0.20
C ASP A 299 -7.71 5.61 0.68
N LEU A 300 -7.58 5.96 1.97
CA LEU A 300 -8.14 7.21 2.49
C LEU A 300 -7.42 8.42 1.91
N LEU A 301 -6.09 8.40 1.84
CA LEU A 301 -5.30 9.51 1.27
C LEU A 301 -5.60 9.71 -0.21
N VAL A 302 -5.63 8.63 -0.99
CA VAL A 302 -6.02 8.64 -2.41
C VAL A 302 -7.43 9.22 -2.58
N GLN A 303 -8.39 8.77 -1.77
CA GLN A 303 -9.75 9.29 -1.82
C GLN A 303 -9.82 10.79 -1.48
N LEU A 304 -9.05 11.24 -0.49
CA LEU A 304 -8.98 12.66 -0.12
C LEU A 304 -8.37 13.51 -1.24
N TYR A 305 -7.34 12.98 -1.93
CA TYR A 305 -6.75 13.65 -3.09
C TYR A 305 -7.75 13.73 -4.26
N ASP A 306 -8.49 12.65 -4.52
CA ASP A 306 -9.53 12.64 -5.56
C ASP A 306 -10.65 13.64 -5.27
N TYR A 307 -11.05 13.81 -4.02
CA TYR A 307 -11.97 14.90 -3.64
C TYR A 307 -11.35 16.28 -3.87
N TYR A 308 -10.09 16.47 -3.53
CA TYR A 308 -9.36 17.72 -3.78
C TYR A 308 -9.31 18.04 -5.28
N GLY A 309 -8.94 17.09 -6.12
CA GLY A 309 -8.74 17.29 -7.56
C GLY A 309 -10.05 17.37 -8.37
N THR A 310 -11.04 16.53 -8.06
CA THR A 310 -12.27 16.44 -8.85
C THR A 310 -13.32 17.47 -8.44
N LEU A 311 -13.39 17.87 -7.17
CA LEU A 311 -14.46 18.74 -6.66
C LEU A 311 -14.12 20.24 -6.69
N LYS A 312 -13.03 20.63 -7.36
CA LYS A 312 -12.54 22.02 -7.45
C LYS A 312 -13.63 23.01 -7.92
N HIS A 313 -14.47 22.61 -8.88
CA HIS A 313 -15.58 23.39 -9.39
C HIS A 313 -16.95 22.83 -9.00
N GLY A 314 -17.03 22.06 -7.92
CA GLY A 314 -18.24 21.49 -7.37
C GLY A 314 -18.64 20.14 -7.99
N TYR A 315 -19.62 19.49 -7.34
CA TYR A 315 -20.03 18.13 -7.68
C TYR A 315 -20.52 17.97 -9.13
N PHE A 316 -21.38 18.88 -9.60
CA PHE A 316 -21.91 18.78 -10.97
C PHE A 316 -20.82 18.94 -12.04
N ASN A 317 -19.80 19.75 -11.78
CA ASN A 317 -18.64 19.82 -12.67
C ASN A 317 -17.90 18.47 -12.72
N SER A 318 -17.68 17.83 -11.57
CA SER A 318 -16.94 16.56 -11.53
C SER A 318 -17.62 15.43 -12.30
N VAL A 319 -18.94 15.50 -12.50
CA VAL A 319 -19.73 14.46 -13.19
C VAL A 319 -20.02 14.82 -14.65
N LEU A 320 -20.27 16.08 -14.96
CA LEU A 320 -20.78 16.50 -16.27
C LEU A 320 -19.69 17.09 -17.18
N SER A 321 -19.14 18.25 -16.81
CA SER A 321 -18.17 18.96 -17.66
C SER A 321 -16.73 18.56 -17.41
N GLN A 322 -16.41 18.10 -16.22
CA GLN A 322 -15.08 17.63 -15.78
C GLN A 322 -13.94 18.62 -16.03
N LYS A 323 -14.30 19.92 -16.10
CA LYS A 323 -13.34 20.99 -16.34
C LYS A 323 -12.37 21.09 -15.17
N ASP A 324 -11.05 21.11 -15.45
CA ASP A 324 -9.96 21.20 -14.49
C ASP A 324 -10.03 20.11 -13.39
N CYS A 325 -10.66 18.96 -13.69
CA CYS A 325 -10.70 17.83 -12.80
C CYS A 325 -9.44 16.96 -12.96
N LEU A 326 -8.81 16.71 -11.83
CA LEU A 326 -7.69 15.77 -11.70
C LEU A 326 -8.09 14.63 -10.78
N LYS A 327 -7.57 13.45 -11.03
CA LYS A 327 -7.72 12.28 -10.15
C LYS A 327 -6.45 11.44 -10.16
N THR A 328 -6.30 10.60 -9.17
CA THR A 328 -5.22 9.62 -9.13
C THR A 328 -5.38 8.56 -10.23
N THR A 329 -4.27 7.99 -10.67
CA THR A 329 -4.24 6.79 -11.52
C THR A 329 -4.63 5.54 -10.72
N ASN A 330 -4.74 4.39 -11.40
CA ASN A 330 -5.05 3.14 -10.73
C ASN A 330 -3.79 2.59 -10.04
N GLY A 331 -3.91 2.25 -8.76
CA GLY A 331 -2.81 1.72 -7.98
C GLY A 331 -1.99 2.81 -7.28
N TYR A 332 -1.15 2.35 -6.39
CA TYR A 332 -0.20 3.17 -5.63
C TYR A 332 0.95 2.31 -5.12
N ASN A 333 2.04 2.95 -4.75
CA ASN A 333 3.15 2.30 -4.07
C ASN A 333 3.62 3.17 -2.90
N TYR A 334 4.61 2.71 -2.17
CA TYR A 334 5.11 3.37 -0.98
C TYR A 334 6.58 3.71 -1.11
N LEU A 335 6.96 4.90 -0.67
CA LEU A 335 8.34 5.35 -0.54
C LEU A 335 8.63 5.64 0.93
N ALA A 336 9.80 5.25 1.40
CA ALA A 336 10.33 5.73 2.66
C ALA A 336 11.09 7.03 2.37
N ILE A 337 10.66 8.14 2.95
CA ILE A 337 11.30 9.45 2.81
C ILE A 337 11.45 10.02 4.22
N ASP A 338 12.65 10.38 4.58
CA ASP A 338 13.03 10.69 5.96
C ASP A 338 12.66 9.51 6.88
N ASP A 339 11.97 9.70 7.97
CA ASP A 339 11.54 8.60 8.85
C ASP A 339 10.08 8.17 8.62
N ASP A 340 9.45 8.56 7.51
CA ASP A 340 8.04 8.33 7.24
C ASP A 340 7.80 7.47 5.98
N VAL A 341 6.67 6.77 5.95
CA VAL A 341 6.17 6.08 4.76
C VAL A 341 5.18 6.99 4.01
N TRP A 342 5.50 7.26 2.76
CA TRP A 342 4.69 8.06 1.86
C TRP A 342 4.01 7.18 0.81
N VAL A 343 2.73 7.41 0.58
CA VAL A 343 1.98 6.85 -0.55
C VAL A 343 2.27 7.70 -1.77
N TYR A 344 2.63 7.06 -2.85
CA TYR A 344 2.82 7.68 -4.15
C TYR A 344 1.83 7.11 -5.18
N THR A 345 1.30 7.97 -6.03
CA THR A 345 0.49 7.59 -7.20
C THR A 345 0.56 8.68 -8.27
N GLY A 346 0.36 8.29 -9.53
CA GLY A 346 0.22 9.24 -10.62
C GLY A 346 -1.07 10.05 -10.54
N VAL A 347 -1.08 11.18 -11.21
CA VAL A 347 -2.24 12.06 -11.33
C VAL A 347 -2.55 12.28 -12.81
N THR A 348 -3.79 12.04 -13.21
CA THR A 348 -4.25 12.21 -14.58
C THR A 348 -5.47 13.13 -14.65
N SER A 349 -5.71 13.70 -15.82
CA SER A 349 -6.99 14.34 -16.12
C SER A 349 -8.10 13.28 -16.23
N VAL A 350 -9.28 13.58 -15.72
CA VAL A 350 -10.45 12.67 -15.79
C VAL A 350 -10.79 12.27 -17.23
N ASN A 351 -10.38 13.07 -18.21
CA ASN A 351 -10.62 12.83 -19.64
C ASN A 351 -9.41 12.25 -20.38
N SER A 352 -8.30 11.97 -19.72
CA SER A 352 -7.07 11.47 -20.33
C SER A 352 -6.72 10.12 -19.75
N ASP A 353 -6.79 9.07 -20.57
CA ASP A 353 -6.64 7.69 -20.11
C ASP A 353 -5.20 7.15 -20.22
N GLN A 354 -4.24 7.91 -20.78
CA GLN A 354 -2.91 7.37 -21.13
C GLN A 354 -1.72 8.26 -20.74
N SER A 355 -1.95 9.39 -20.06
CA SER A 355 -0.85 10.27 -19.64
C SER A 355 -1.08 10.84 -18.24
N ASN A 356 -0.02 10.84 -17.46
CA ASN A 356 0.06 11.55 -16.19
C ASN A 356 0.33 13.03 -16.45
N VAL A 357 -0.33 13.89 -15.68
CA VAL A 357 -0.04 15.32 -15.61
C VAL A 357 0.88 15.66 -14.44
N GLY A 358 1.11 14.69 -13.57
CA GLY A 358 1.97 14.80 -12.40
C GLY A 358 1.86 13.60 -11.48
N PHE A 359 2.46 13.73 -10.31
CA PHE A 359 2.44 12.74 -9.24
C PHE A 359 2.04 13.39 -7.93
N VAL A 360 1.51 12.59 -7.02
CA VAL A 360 1.24 13.02 -5.65
C VAL A 360 1.91 12.07 -4.67
N LEU A 361 2.56 12.66 -3.67
CA LEU A 361 3.12 11.99 -2.51
C LEU A 361 2.33 12.41 -1.27
N MET A 362 1.91 11.45 -0.46
CA MET A 362 1.05 11.65 0.70
C MET A 362 1.62 10.90 1.90
N ASN A 363 1.99 11.61 2.93
CA ASN A 363 2.55 11.06 4.16
C ASN A 363 1.47 10.32 4.96
N GLN A 364 1.71 9.05 5.29
CA GLN A 364 0.73 8.21 5.99
C GLN A 364 0.63 8.51 7.50
N ARG A 365 1.58 9.21 8.09
CA ARG A 365 1.53 9.64 9.51
C ARG A 365 0.89 11.01 9.66
N THR A 366 1.28 11.99 8.83
CA THR A 366 0.92 13.41 9.01
C THR A 366 -0.18 13.90 8.08
N MET A 367 -0.48 13.17 7.00
CA MET A 367 -1.34 13.59 5.88
C MET A 367 -0.74 14.75 5.06
N GLU A 368 0.53 15.10 5.26
CA GLU A 368 1.23 16.03 4.36
C GLU A 368 1.14 15.53 2.93
N THR A 369 0.82 16.43 2.00
CA THR A 369 0.58 16.04 0.61
C THR A 369 1.26 17.01 -0.33
N LYS A 370 2.13 16.47 -1.19
CA LYS A 370 2.87 17.23 -2.19
C LYS A 370 2.50 16.75 -3.60
N TYR A 371 2.17 17.67 -4.47
CA TYR A 371 1.92 17.42 -5.89
C TYR A 371 3.11 17.90 -6.72
N TYR A 372 3.57 17.06 -7.63
CA TYR A 372 4.68 17.32 -8.53
C TYR A 372 4.20 17.34 -9.98
N PRO A 373 4.23 18.49 -10.67
CA PRO A 373 3.76 18.64 -12.06
C PRO A 373 4.78 18.06 -13.06
N VAL A 374 4.95 16.75 -13.08
CA VAL A 374 5.81 16.00 -13.99
C VAL A 374 4.94 15.24 -14.97
N ALA A 375 4.85 15.70 -16.20
CA ALA A 375 4.09 15.04 -17.24
C ALA A 375 4.82 13.79 -17.76
N GLY A 376 4.08 12.71 -17.99
CA GLY A 376 4.65 11.44 -18.47
C GLY A 376 3.57 10.46 -18.90
N ALA A 377 3.96 9.22 -19.18
CA ALA A 377 3.01 8.14 -19.39
C ALA A 377 2.45 7.63 -18.05
N ILE A 378 1.30 6.97 -18.06
CA ILE A 378 0.74 6.33 -16.88
C ILE A 378 1.53 5.06 -16.55
N GLU A 379 1.46 4.65 -15.28
CA GLU A 379 2.18 3.49 -14.75
C GLU A 379 1.94 2.21 -15.56
N ASP A 380 0.71 1.96 -15.98
CA ASP A 380 0.37 0.78 -16.80
C ASP A 380 1.11 0.76 -18.15
N SER A 381 1.31 1.92 -18.78
CA SER A 381 2.04 2.04 -20.05
C SER A 381 3.55 1.79 -19.85
N GLU A 382 4.10 2.26 -18.74
CA GLU A 382 5.50 2.06 -18.38
C GLU A 382 5.78 0.60 -18.00
N MET A 383 4.86 -0.03 -17.27
CA MET A 383 4.92 -1.47 -16.98
C MET A 383 4.91 -2.28 -18.28
N ALA A 384 4.04 -1.94 -19.23
CA ALA A 384 3.98 -2.59 -20.52
C ALA A 384 5.27 -2.37 -21.35
N SER A 385 5.90 -1.19 -21.26
CA SER A 385 7.18 -0.91 -21.90
C SER A 385 8.31 -1.79 -21.34
N ALA A 386 8.39 -1.92 -20.01
CA ALA A 386 9.36 -2.80 -19.36
C ALA A 386 9.12 -4.29 -19.68
N GLU A 387 7.85 -4.74 -19.64
CA GLU A 387 7.48 -6.12 -20.01
C GLU A 387 7.81 -6.42 -21.47
N GLY A 388 7.68 -5.43 -22.35
CA GLY A 388 8.03 -5.53 -23.76
C GLY A 388 9.50 -5.88 -24.00
N GLN A 389 10.42 -5.34 -23.19
CA GLN A 389 11.86 -5.63 -23.29
C GLN A 389 12.21 -7.08 -22.90
N VAL A 390 11.38 -7.70 -22.05
CA VAL A 390 11.58 -9.08 -21.57
C VAL A 390 10.48 -10.04 -22.06
N GLN A 391 9.86 -9.72 -23.17
CA GLN A 391 8.72 -10.45 -23.72
C GLN A 391 8.98 -11.97 -23.91
N ASN A 392 10.20 -12.32 -24.29
CA ASN A 392 10.64 -13.72 -24.44
C ASN A 392 10.68 -14.49 -23.11
N LEU A 393 10.84 -13.80 -21.99
CA LEU A 393 10.91 -14.38 -20.65
C LEU A 393 9.54 -14.43 -19.94
N LYS A 394 8.53 -13.72 -20.47
CA LYS A 394 7.16 -13.62 -19.93
C LYS A 394 7.12 -13.07 -18.50
N TYR A 395 8.08 -12.23 -18.12
CA TYR A 395 8.08 -11.60 -16.81
C TYR A 395 7.02 -10.52 -16.73
N ARG A 396 6.53 -10.28 -15.50
CA ARG A 396 5.53 -9.26 -15.18
C ARG A 396 6.14 -8.19 -14.31
N ALA A 397 5.88 -6.94 -14.66
CA ALA A 397 6.31 -5.79 -13.88
C ALA A 397 5.46 -5.65 -12.60
N THR A 398 6.11 -5.25 -11.50
CA THR A 398 5.40 -4.73 -10.32
C THR A 398 4.93 -3.31 -10.59
N PHE A 399 3.96 -2.82 -9.81
CA PHE A 399 3.63 -1.40 -9.85
C PHE A 399 4.89 -0.57 -9.57
N PRO A 400 5.21 0.44 -10.40
CA PRO A 400 6.49 1.13 -10.35
C PRO A 400 6.64 1.97 -9.08
N LEU A 401 7.88 2.23 -8.71
CA LEU A 401 8.28 3.27 -7.77
C LEU A 401 8.77 4.47 -8.56
N LEU A 402 8.37 5.66 -8.16
CA LEU A 402 8.93 6.89 -8.71
C LEU A 402 10.19 7.27 -7.93
N LEU A 403 11.32 7.22 -8.59
CA LEU A 403 12.63 7.55 -8.03
C LEU A 403 13.25 8.74 -8.78
N ASN A 404 14.14 9.42 -8.10
CA ASN A 404 15.04 10.39 -8.70
C ASN A 404 16.37 9.68 -9.03
N ILE A 405 16.67 9.46 -10.31
CA ILE A 405 17.90 8.84 -10.78
C ILE A 405 18.62 9.83 -11.69
N SER A 406 19.81 10.24 -11.28
CA SER A 406 20.61 11.24 -12.01
C SER A 406 19.84 12.53 -12.34
N GLY A 407 18.98 12.99 -11.40
CA GLY A 407 18.15 14.18 -11.59
C GLY A 407 16.98 13.99 -12.55
N GLU A 408 16.62 12.75 -12.92
CA GLU A 408 15.47 12.43 -13.78
C GLU A 408 14.38 11.67 -13.02
N PRO A 409 13.11 12.06 -13.17
CA PRO A 409 11.98 11.25 -12.69
C PRO A 409 11.99 9.91 -13.42
N THR A 410 12.14 8.83 -12.67
CA THR A 410 12.35 7.48 -13.21
C THR A 410 11.41 6.51 -12.53
N TYR A 411 10.68 5.74 -13.31
CA TYR A 411 9.94 4.59 -12.82
C TYR A 411 10.88 3.39 -12.66
N PHE A 412 11.00 2.95 -11.43
CA PHE A 412 11.72 1.74 -11.08
C PHE A 412 10.72 0.61 -10.77
N MET A 413 10.93 -0.58 -11.31
CA MET A 413 10.06 -1.73 -11.08
C MET A 413 10.84 -3.05 -11.07
N ALA A 414 10.33 -4.02 -10.31
CA ALA A 414 10.83 -5.39 -10.34
C ALA A 414 10.07 -6.19 -11.40
N LEU A 415 10.77 -7.08 -12.09
CA LEU A 415 10.22 -8.01 -13.08
C LEU A 415 10.21 -9.42 -12.49
N LYS A 416 9.01 -10.00 -12.37
CA LYS A 416 8.76 -11.29 -11.71
C LYS A 416 8.42 -12.38 -12.72
N ASP A 417 8.88 -13.60 -12.43
CA ASP A 417 8.45 -14.80 -13.15
C ASP A 417 7.04 -15.25 -12.73
N ASP A 418 6.52 -16.29 -13.40
CA ASP A 418 5.20 -16.88 -13.12
C ASP A 418 5.08 -17.44 -11.68
N ALA A 419 6.20 -17.68 -10.99
CA ALA A 419 6.22 -18.10 -9.59
C ALA A 419 6.21 -16.91 -8.61
N GLY A 420 6.10 -15.67 -9.10
CA GLY A 420 6.09 -14.45 -8.31
C GLY A 420 7.46 -14.04 -7.76
N LEU A 421 8.56 -14.59 -8.32
CA LEU A 421 9.92 -14.28 -7.88
C LEU A 421 10.52 -13.18 -8.75
N VAL A 422 11.14 -12.20 -8.10
CA VAL A 422 11.90 -11.16 -8.79
C VAL A 422 13.10 -11.79 -9.51
N LYS A 423 13.25 -11.49 -10.79
CA LYS A 423 14.31 -12.00 -11.68
C LYS A 423 15.14 -10.89 -12.29
N LYS A 424 14.54 -9.76 -12.58
CA LYS A 424 15.20 -8.59 -13.17
C LYS A 424 14.58 -7.32 -12.60
N TYR A 425 15.22 -6.21 -12.91
CA TYR A 425 14.75 -4.86 -12.60
C TYR A 425 14.66 -4.04 -13.86
N ALA A 426 13.76 -3.06 -13.86
CA ALA A 426 13.61 -2.12 -14.97
C ALA A 426 13.62 -0.68 -14.45
N MET A 427 14.24 0.22 -15.20
CA MET A 427 14.17 1.67 -15.04
C MET A 427 13.64 2.28 -16.33
N VAL A 428 12.60 3.09 -16.22
CA VAL A 428 11.95 3.74 -17.38
C VAL A 428 11.86 5.24 -17.12
N ASN A 429 12.31 6.04 -18.09
CA ASN A 429 12.22 7.50 -17.96
C ASN A 429 10.75 7.94 -18.09
N VAL A 430 10.25 8.64 -17.08
CA VAL A 430 8.84 9.05 -16.99
C VAL A 430 8.40 9.89 -18.20
N GLN A 431 9.26 10.78 -18.69
CA GLN A 431 8.93 11.66 -19.80
C GLN A 431 9.19 11.02 -21.17
N LYS A 432 10.13 10.08 -21.21
CA LYS A 432 10.54 9.38 -22.44
C LYS A 432 10.44 7.87 -22.23
N TYR A 433 9.22 7.36 -22.20
CA TYR A 433 8.87 5.96 -21.92
C TYR A 433 9.56 4.91 -22.84
N GLN A 434 10.20 5.38 -23.91
CA GLN A 434 11.00 4.53 -24.79
C GLN A 434 12.41 4.26 -24.24
N VAL A 435 12.86 5.06 -23.27
CA VAL A 435 14.14 4.87 -22.58
C VAL A 435 13.93 3.90 -21.45
N VAL A 436 14.16 2.62 -21.74
CA VAL A 436 13.94 1.49 -20.82
C VAL A 436 15.23 0.73 -20.64
N ALA A 437 15.72 0.69 -19.40
CA ALA A 437 16.86 -0.13 -19.00
C ALA A 437 16.38 -1.37 -18.25
N ILE A 438 17.05 -2.50 -18.48
CA ILE A 438 16.82 -3.77 -17.80
C ILE A 438 18.13 -4.27 -17.22
N GLY A 439 18.09 -4.78 -15.98
CA GLY A 439 19.28 -5.36 -15.32
C GLY A 439 18.92 -6.57 -14.46
N ASP A 440 19.88 -7.47 -14.26
CA ASP A 440 19.76 -8.61 -13.35
C ASP A 440 19.87 -8.18 -11.88
N THR A 441 20.53 -7.05 -11.65
CA THR A 441 20.63 -6.37 -10.34
C THR A 441 20.24 -4.93 -10.50
N VAL A 442 19.94 -4.25 -9.39
CA VAL A 442 19.60 -2.82 -9.40
C VAL A 442 20.77 -2.00 -9.96
N SER A 443 22.01 -2.30 -9.55
CA SER A 443 23.20 -1.58 -10.03
C SER A 443 23.41 -1.71 -11.54
N VAL A 444 23.24 -2.91 -12.10
CA VAL A 444 23.34 -3.14 -13.55
C VAL A 444 22.23 -2.42 -14.30
N CYS A 445 21.04 -2.40 -13.73
CA CYS A 445 19.91 -1.67 -14.33
C CYS A 445 20.15 -0.16 -14.35
N GLU A 446 20.67 0.41 -13.25
CA GLU A 446 21.01 1.83 -13.16
C GLU A 446 22.14 2.23 -14.10
N GLU A 447 23.19 1.42 -14.18
CA GLU A 447 24.28 1.65 -15.11
C GLU A 447 23.77 1.69 -16.57
N SER A 448 22.96 0.70 -16.94
CA SER A 448 22.32 0.66 -18.25
C SER A 448 21.42 1.88 -18.48
N TYR A 449 20.64 2.29 -17.47
CA TYR A 449 19.78 3.46 -17.56
C TYR A 449 20.58 4.75 -17.74
N ASN A 450 21.63 4.95 -16.96
CA ASN A 450 22.50 6.10 -17.07
C ASN A 450 23.16 6.20 -18.46
N ASN A 451 23.58 5.06 -19.03
CA ASN A 451 24.08 5.00 -20.41
C ASN A 451 23.00 5.43 -21.42
N LEU A 452 21.75 4.98 -21.23
CA LEU A 452 20.65 5.38 -22.11
C LEU A 452 20.31 6.88 -21.98
N LEU A 453 20.43 7.47 -20.79
CA LEU A 453 20.24 8.92 -20.61
C LEU A 453 21.28 9.72 -21.43
N LEU A 454 22.53 9.26 -21.45
CA LEU A 454 23.60 9.90 -22.23
C LEU A 454 23.38 9.71 -23.73
N THR A 455 23.16 8.49 -24.20
CA THR A 455 23.04 8.17 -25.62
C THR A 455 21.80 8.78 -26.26
N ASN A 456 20.72 8.96 -25.50
CA ASN A 456 19.51 9.65 -25.96
C ASN A 456 19.56 11.17 -25.76
N GLY A 457 20.68 11.74 -25.30
CA GLY A 457 20.87 13.18 -25.12
C GLY A 457 19.91 13.81 -24.11
N ILE A 458 19.51 13.04 -23.09
CA ILE A 458 18.67 13.52 -21.98
C ILE A 458 19.54 14.24 -20.96
N LYS A 459 20.74 13.69 -20.71
CA LYS A 459 21.74 14.22 -19.79
C LYS A 459 23.08 14.42 -20.50
N GLU A 460 23.85 15.35 -19.97
CA GLU A 460 25.28 15.49 -20.32
C GLU A 460 26.13 14.63 -19.38
N LYS A 461 27.34 14.34 -19.78
CA LYS A 461 28.23 13.41 -19.06
C LYS A 461 28.54 13.87 -17.63
N GLU A 462 28.67 15.18 -17.42
CA GLU A 462 28.96 15.77 -16.12
C GLU A 462 27.77 15.68 -15.13
N GLU A 463 26.58 15.43 -15.64
CA GLU A 463 25.34 15.35 -14.86
C GLU A 463 25.01 13.92 -14.38
N VAL A 464 25.71 12.90 -14.89
CA VAL A 464 25.46 11.49 -14.56
C VAL A 464 26.56 10.97 -13.66
N LYS A 465 26.18 10.38 -12.52
CA LYS A 465 27.13 9.73 -11.60
C LYS A 465 27.55 8.37 -12.18
N MET A 466 28.65 8.36 -12.92
CA MET A 466 29.25 7.14 -13.44
C MET A 466 30.74 7.12 -13.09
N ASP A 467 31.27 5.95 -12.70
CA ASP A 467 32.71 5.74 -12.59
C ASP A 467 33.25 5.52 -14.01
N THR A 468 33.73 6.58 -14.61
CA THR A 468 34.22 6.57 -16.00
C THR A 468 35.73 6.54 -16.06
N GLY A 469 36.25 5.85 -17.07
CA GLY A 469 37.66 5.78 -17.37
C GLY A 469 37.96 6.11 -18.84
N THR A 470 39.22 6.39 -19.13
CA THR A 470 39.73 6.49 -20.49
C THR A 470 40.89 5.53 -20.65
N ILE A 471 40.93 4.79 -21.74
CA ILE A 471 42.04 3.91 -22.08
C ILE A 471 42.41 4.04 -23.56
N GLU A 472 43.69 3.95 -23.88
CA GLU A 472 44.20 3.94 -25.23
C GLU A 472 45.16 2.78 -25.40
N GLY A 473 44.99 2.00 -26.45
CA GLY A 473 45.85 0.84 -26.69
C GLY A 473 45.46 0.06 -27.94
N LYS A 474 46.27 -0.96 -28.25
CA LYS A 474 45.99 -1.87 -29.37
C LYS A 474 44.98 -2.92 -28.98
N ILE A 475 44.05 -3.23 -29.88
CA ILE A 475 43.10 -4.34 -29.71
C ILE A 475 43.87 -5.64 -29.73
N THR A 476 43.86 -6.38 -28.62
CA THR A 476 44.47 -7.72 -28.52
C THR A 476 43.47 -8.82 -28.81
N LYS A 477 42.18 -8.57 -28.54
CA LYS A 477 41.10 -9.52 -28.81
C LYS A 477 39.84 -8.75 -29.18
N ILE A 478 39.08 -9.30 -30.11
CA ILE A 478 37.77 -8.83 -30.52
C ILE A 478 36.85 -10.03 -30.69
N ALA A 479 35.66 -9.98 -30.10
CA ALA A 479 34.64 -11.01 -30.21
C ALA A 479 33.29 -10.35 -30.40
N GLN A 480 32.41 -10.96 -31.20
CA GLN A 480 31.04 -10.49 -31.38
C GLN A 480 30.09 -11.35 -30.54
N GLY A 481 29.15 -10.72 -29.91
CA GLY A 481 28.03 -11.34 -29.22
C GLY A 481 26.73 -10.66 -29.58
N VAL A 482 25.62 -11.32 -29.30
CA VAL A 482 24.27 -10.73 -29.42
C VAL A 482 23.65 -10.74 -28.03
N ILE A 483 23.26 -9.57 -27.56
CA ILE A 483 22.60 -9.38 -26.27
C ILE A 483 21.26 -8.71 -26.56
N ASP A 484 20.18 -9.27 -26.08
CA ASP A 484 18.81 -8.79 -26.18
C ASP A 484 18.34 -8.45 -27.63
N GLY A 485 19.01 -9.06 -28.63
CA GLY A 485 18.73 -8.87 -30.05
C GLY A 485 19.70 -7.93 -30.76
N ASP A 486 20.49 -7.17 -30.02
CA ASP A 486 21.48 -6.23 -30.55
C ASP A 486 22.87 -6.85 -30.65
N SER A 487 23.64 -6.41 -31.65
CA SER A 487 25.02 -6.86 -31.86
C SER A 487 25.98 -6.02 -31.02
N HIS A 488 26.84 -6.72 -30.28
CA HIS A 488 27.89 -6.14 -29.47
C HIS A 488 29.25 -6.69 -29.85
N TYR A 489 30.28 -5.85 -29.78
CA TYR A 489 31.68 -6.27 -29.86
C TYR A 489 32.34 -6.14 -28.50
N TYR A 490 32.94 -7.23 -28.04
CA TYR A 490 33.77 -7.26 -26.83
C TYR A 490 35.21 -7.17 -27.23
N ILE A 491 35.90 -6.13 -26.76
CA ILE A 491 37.32 -5.91 -27.08
C ILE A 491 38.16 -5.91 -25.81
N MET A 492 39.41 -6.36 -25.95
CA MET A 492 40.46 -6.25 -24.94
C MET A 492 41.63 -5.48 -25.52
N LEU A 493 42.26 -4.65 -24.70
CA LEU A 493 43.37 -3.81 -25.13
C LEU A 493 44.69 -4.31 -24.54
N GLU A 494 45.80 -4.02 -25.21
CA GLU A 494 47.13 -4.30 -24.74
C GLU A 494 47.40 -3.58 -23.41
N GLY A 495 47.85 -4.33 -22.42
CA GLY A 495 48.16 -3.83 -21.08
C GLY A 495 46.96 -3.74 -20.14
N SER A 496 45.76 -4.22 -20.56
CA SER A 496 44.56 -4.31 -19.70
C SER A 496 43.95 -5.70 -19.77
N ASP A 497 43.54 -6.23 -18.62
CA ASP A 497 42.73 -7.45 -18.53
C ASP A 497 41.23 -7.20 -18.57
N GLU A 498 40.83 -5.91 -18.68
CA GLU A 498 39.44 -5.49 -18.73
C GLU A 498 38.81 -5.80 -20.09
N ILE A 499 37.52 -6.10 -20.08
CA ILE A 499 36.68 -6.29 -21.27
C ILE A 499 35.88 -5.02 -21.51
N PHE A 500 35.89 -4.52 -22.74
CA PHE A 500 35.14 -3.34 -23.17
C PHE A 500 34.02 -3.79 -24.09
N ASP A 501 32.79 -3.46 -23.73
CA ASP A 501 31.56 -3.75 -24.50
C ASP A 501 31.23 -2.55 -25.39
N VAL A 502 31.22 -2.77 -26.69
CA VAL A 502 30.90 -1.79 -27.73
C VAL A 502 29.61 -2.17 -28.42
N SER A 503 28.54 -1.42 -28.14
CA SER A 503 27.26 -1.57 -28.84
C SER A 503 27.41 -1.17 -30.31
N VAL A 504 26.98 -2.04 -31.24
CA VAL A 504 26.99 -1.71 -32.68
C VAL A 504 25.95 -0.67 -33.04
N VAL A 505 24.87 -0.59 -32.27
CA VAL A 505 23.82 0.41 -32.49
C VAL A 505 24.38 1.82 -32.27
N ASP A 506 25.21 1.98 -31.25
CA ASP A 506 25.79 3.27 -30.88
C ASP A 506 27.07 3.57 -31.65
N PHE A 507 27.89 2.56 -31.91
CA PHE A 507 29.20 2.68 -32.52
C PHE A 507 29.36 1.73 -33.72
N ILE A 508 28.61 1.95 -34.80
CA ILE A 508 28.66 1.13 -36.01
C ILE A 508 30.09 1.06 -36.61
N GLU A 509 30.93 2.07 -36.38
CA GLU A 509 32.31 2.11 -36.81
C GLU A 509 33.21 1.01 -36.22
N ILE A 510 32.79 0.35 -35.13
CA ILE A 510 33.53 -0.78 -34.53
C ILE A 510 33.81 -1.89 -35.54
N ILE A 511 32.93 -2.06 -36.53
CA ILE A 511 33.10 -3.06 -37.61
C ILE A 511 34.34 -2.84 -38.48
N LYS A 512 34.95 -1.65 -38.44
CA LYS A 512 36.16 -1.31 -39.18
C LYS A 512 37.44 -1.72 -38.45
N TYR A 513 37.36 -1.96 -37.13
CA TYR A 513 38.51 -2.26 -36.32
C TYR A 513 38.81 -3.75 -36.29
N ASN A 514 40.12 -4.06 -36.23
CA ASN A 514 40.62 -5.42 -36.18
C ASN A 514 41.64 -5.55 -35.03
N VAL A 515 42.01 -6.79 -34.71
CA VAL A 515 43.10 -7.05 -33.78
C VAL A 515 44.39 -6.40 -34.32
N GLY A 516 45.05 -5.63 -33.47
CA GLY A 516 46.27 -4.85 -33.81
C GLY A 516 46.03 -3.37 -34.12
N ASP A 517 44.77 -2.96 -34.29
CA ASP A 517 44.44 -1.55 -34.49
C ASP A 517 44.51 -0.80 -33.16
N ASP A 518 44.95 0.46 -33.21
CA ASP A 518 44.96 1.37 -32.06
C ASP A 518 43.60 1.99 -31.89
N VAL A 519 43.08 2.00 -30.65
CA VAL A 519 41.81 2.64 -30.30
C VAL A 519 41.97 3.46 -29.02
N LYS A 520 41.20 4.50 -28.94
CA LYS A 520 41.01 5.29 -27.71
C LYS A 520 39.56 5.17 -27.29
N LEU A 521 39.36 4.61 -26.10
CA LEU A 521 38.03 4.40 -25.49
C LEU A 521 37.85 5.33 -24.33
N GLU A 522 36.65 5.81 -24.21
CA GLU A 522 36.08 6.31 -22.99
C GLU A 522 34.96 5.37 -22.57
N TYR A 523 34.96 4.94 -21.32
CA TYR A 523 34.09 3.88 -20.85
C TYR A 523 33.53 4.13 -19.46
N ALA A 524 32.38 3.58 -19.18
CA ALA A 524 31.83 3.41 -17.83
C ALA A 524 32.27 2.05 -17.27
N LYS A 525 32.71 2.03 -16.01
CA LYS A 525 33.08 0.78 -15.36
C LYS A 525 31.86 -0.06 -15.02
N GLY A 526 31.88 -1.32 -15.41
CA GLY A 526 30.84 -2.31 -15.13
C GLY A 526 31.41 -3.55 -14.44
N ASP A 527 30.55 -4.34 -13.81
CA ASP A 527 30.96 -5.52 -13.03
C ASP A 527 31.63 -6.63 -13.85
N LYS A 528 31.23 -6.80 -15.11
CA LYS A 528 31.72 -7.88 -16.00
C LYS A 528 32.43 -7.38 -17.24
N ALA A 529 31.98 -6.27 -17.76
CA ALA A 529 32.57 -5.58 -18.90
C ALA A 529 32.30 -4.07 -18.75
N ASN A 530 33.25 -3.26 -19.18
CA ASN A 530 33.13 -1.81 -19.19
C ASN A 530 32.34 -1.37 -20.43
N THR A 531 31.31 -0.56 -20.28
CA THR A 531 30.51 -0.07 -21.40
C THR A 531 31.23 1.08 -22.09
N VAL A 532 31.46 0.97 -23.39
CA VAL A 532 32.11 2.04 -24.17
C VAL A 532 31.15 3.20 -24.41
N LEU A 533 31.57 4.40 -24.02
CA LEU A 533 30.83 5.66 -24.17
C LEU A 533 31.36 6.50 -25.35
N SER A 534 32.59 6.26 -25.78
CA SER A 534 33.21 6.93 -26.95
C SER A 534 34.29 6.02 -27.54
N LEU A 535 34.29 5.90 -28.84
CA LEU A 535 35.27 5.15 -29.63
C LEU A 535 35.93 6.07 -30.64
N LYS A 536 37.27 6.15 -30.58
CA LYS A 536 38.07 6.97 -31.49
C LYS A 536 39.28 6.24 -31.96
#